data_53ffb6410bd03e0d3f6252fe10c1a8e4
#
_entry.id   53ffb6410bd03e0d3f6252fe10c1a8e4
#
_cell.length_a   1.000
_cell.length_b   1.000
_cell.length_c   1.000
_cell.angle_alpha   90.00
_cell.angle_beta   90.00
_cell.angle_gamma   90.00
#
_symmetry.space_group_name_H-M   'P 1'
#
loop_
_entity.id
_entity.type
_entity.pdbx_description
1 polymer ?
#
loop_
_entity_poly.entity_id
_entity_poly.type
_entity_poly.pdbx_seq_one_letter_code
_entity_poly.pdbx_strand_id
1 'polypeptide(L)'
;VAIANEIKAGVYRFKINGTEAEPWVIRAIQRIAVEDDLNLPSQFSIDMAIMVETQKTPSQSSDRLFYDRNLMEMMEPGTEVEIMMGLNTPEHLMKGKIASIEASFGRKSTLNIVGYDALHELSFGRKTQSYVDMTDSDIAEQIAGNVSLQSETTSTSVKHDYVLQNNVSDFAFLIERAERIGFEVAVREGALHFREPAESESASVSLEFGKDLTDFTVSMKALXXXKNKTAVSGRAKKGDEAVQPAAGEQSGFAISTKISSSAIINRVATAADDEEAELLARARYNELLRHFITGDGNCPGEPTIRSGSTIEILGLGPKLSGVYYVTSSKHIWSAGSYTTTFKVRRTAL
;
A
#
# COMPACT_ATOMS: atom_id res chain seq x y z
N VAL A 1 -10.16 -16.61 38.15
CA VAL A 1 -8.75 -16.55 37.77
C VAL A 1 -8.61 -15.37 36.79
N ALA A 2 -8.00 -14.28 37.28
CA ALA A 2 -7.76 -13.12 36.44
C ALA A 2 -6.68 -13.49 35.42
N ILE A 3 -7.06 -13.47 34.15
CA ILE A 3 -6.07 -13.63 33.08
C ILE A 3 -5.24 -12.34 33.12
N ALA A 4 -3.99 -12.47 33.55
CA ALA A 4 -3.05 -11.35 33.47
C ALA A 4 -2.92 -10.96 32.01
N ASN A 5 -3.43 -9.82 31.63
CA ASN A 5 -3.19 -9.25 30.31
C ASN A 5 -1.67 -9.02 30.21
N GLU A 6 -1.01 -9.87 29.45
CA GLU A 6 0.39 -9.71 29.18
C GLU A 6 0.58 -8.38 28.45
N ILE A 7 1.30 -7.47 29.10
CA ILE A 7 1.59 -6.17 28.46
C ILE A 7 2.59 -6.44 27.35
N LYS A 8 2.15 -6.27 26.13
CA LYS A 8 3.02 -6.46 24.96
C LYS A 8 3.69 -5.13 24.62
N ALA A 9 5.01 -5.14 24.63
CA ALA A 9 5.80 -3.96 24.32
C ALA A 9 5.93 -3.78 22.82
N GLY A 10 5.76 -2.56 22.36
CA GLY A 10 6.08 -2.21 20.98
C GLY A 10 7.58 -2.14 20.81
N VAL A 11 8.11 -2.98 19.91
CA VAL A 11 9.54 -3.05 19.64
C VAL A 11 9.82 -2.80 18.16
N TYR A 12 11.05 -2.38 17.87
CA TYR A 12 11.48 -2.18 16.48
C TYR A 12 12.94 -2.53 16.33
N ARG A 13 13.36 -2.78 15.09
CA ARG A 13 14.75 -2.85 14.67
C ARG A 13 14.93 -1.94 13.46
N PHE A 14 16.11 -1.41 13.33
CA PHE A 14 16.42 -0.39 12.33
C PHE A 14 17.80 -0.68 11.75
N LYS A 15 17.87 -0.85 10.43
CA LYS A 15 19.15 -1.05 9.75
C LYS A 15 19.44 0.11 8.79
N ILE A 16 20.68 0.47 8.70
CA ILE A 16 21.20 1.49 7.79
C ILE A 16 22.21 0.81 6.87
N ASN A 17 21.94 0.85 5.56
CA ASN A 17 22.78 0.18 4.55
C ASN A 17 23.09 -1.29 4.94
N GLY A 18 22.06 -2.00 5.41
CA GLY A 18 22.13 -3.42 5.73
C GLY A 18 22.72 -3.73 7.11
N THR A 19 23.19 -2.74 7.85
CA THR A 19 23.83 -2.93 9.17
C THR A 19 22.91 -2.40 10.26
N GLU A 20 22.78 -3.16 11.36
CA GLU A 20 22.01 -2.72 12.53
C GLU A 20 22.49 -1.35 12.99
N ALA A 21 21.53 -0.46 13.27
CA ALA A 21 21.85 0.89 13.72
C ALA A 21 22.53 0.85 15.11
N GLU A 22 23.48 1.73 15.29
CA GLU A 22 24.20 1.88 16.54
C GLU A 22 23.25 2.21 17.69
N PRO A 23 23.53 1.76 18.92
CA PRO A 23 22.65 2.06 20.08
C PRO A 23 22.35 3.53 20.28
N TRP A 24 23.29 4.42 19.97
CA TRP A 24 23.07 5.86 20.16
C TRP A 24 22.07 6.41 19.15
N VAL A 25 22.01 5.84 17.93
CA VAL A 25 21.00 6.18 16.91
C VAL A 25 19.62 5.72 17.43
N ILE A 26 19.56 4.49 17.91
CA ILE A 26 18.32 3.88 18.41
C ILE A 26 17.73 4.74 19.56
N ARG A 27 18.59 5.19 20.48
CA ARG A 27 18.11 5.99 21.61
C ARG A 27 17.56 7.36 21.21
N ALA A 28 17.96 7.87 20.04
CA ALA A 28 17.49 9.17 19.56
C ALA A 28 16.12 9.08 18.89
N ILE A 29 15.70 7.90 18.46
CA ILE A 29 14.44 7.71 17.73
C ILE A 29 13.26 7.85 18.68
N GLN A 30 12.36 8.80 18.37
CA GLN A 30 11.16 9.07 19.17
C GLN A 30 9.91 8.48 18.55
N ARG A 31 9.88 8.37 17.22
CA ARG A 31 8.71 7.87 16.51
C ARG A 31 9.15 7.31 15.17
N ILE A 32 8.54 6.19 14.80
CA ILE A 32 8.67 5.61 13.45
C ILE A 32 7.26 5.40 12.92
N ALA A 33 7.00 5.85 11.70
CA ALA A 33 5.75 5.58 11.00
C ALA A 33 6.07 4.93 9.66
N VAL A 34 5.29 3.90 9.30
CA VAL A 34 5.36 3.27 7.98
C VAL A 34 3.95 3.28 7.41
N GLU A 35 3.79 3.81 6.21
CA GLU A 35 2.50 3.94 5.56
C GLU A 35 2.50 3.23 4.21
N ASP A 36 1.43 2.48 3.94
CA ASP A 36 1.20 1.82 2.66
C ASP A 36 -0.16 2.23 2.11
N ASP A 37 -0.21 2.49 0.82
CA ASP A 37 -1.45 2.66 0.07
C ASP A 37 -1.34 1.88 -1.24
N LEU A 38 -2.46 1.36 -1.72
CA LEU A 38 -2.48 0.66 -3.01
C LEU A 38 -1.99 1.59 -4.13
N ASN A 39 -1.14 1.07 -4.99
CA ASN A 39 -0.62 1.77 -6.17
C ASN A 39 0.21 3.01 -5.85
N LEU A 40 0.78 3.07 -4.64
CA LEU A 40 1.68 4.15 -4.23
C LEU A 40 2.93 3.55 -3.60
N PRO A 41 4.06 4.26 -3.67
CA PRO A 41 5.24 3.81 -2.93
C PRO A 41 4.96 3.79 -1.43
N SER A 42 5.41 2.75 -0.73
CA SER A 42 5.37 2.74 0.73
C SER A 42 6.29 3.83 1.26
N GLN A 43 5.89 4.47 2.36
CA GLN A 43 6.62 5.59 2.93
C GLN A 43 7.00 5.29 4.37
N PHE A 44 8.18 5.71 4.78
CA PHE A 44 8.52 5.76 6.20
C PHE A 44 8.85 7.17 6.64
N SER A 45 8.62 7.45 7.91
CA SER A 45 8.99 8.71 8.55
C SER A 45 9.58 8.38 9.92
N ILE A 46 10.72 8.99 10.24
CA ILE A 46 11.41 8.75 11.50
C ILE A 46 11.68 10.11 12.15
N ASP A 47 11.21 10.28 13.38
CA ASP A 47 11.47 11.48 14.18
C ASP A 47 12.53 11.15 15.22
N MET A 48 13.58 11.95 15.25
CA MET A 48 14.69 11.79 16.18
C MET A 48 14.89 13.07 17.00
N ALA A 49 15.22 12.91 18.28
CA ALA A 49 15.65 14.02 19.13
C ALA A 49 17.16 14.18 18.97
N ILE A 50 17.59 15.39 18.67
CA ILE A 50 19.01 15.68 18.52
C ILE A 50 19.42 16.82 19.45
N MET A 51 20.71 16.90 19.75
CA MET A 51 21.29 18.02 20.48
C MET A 51 22.40 18.62 19.65
N VAL A 52 22.45 19.94 19.65
CA VAL A 52 23.53 20.69 19.01
C VAL A 52 24.53 21.08 20.07
N GLU A 53 25.75 20.64 19.93
CA GLU A 53 26.82 21.05 20.83
C GLU A 53 27.24 22.49 20.51
N THR A 54 26.97 23.39 21.43
CA THR A 54 27.45 24.75 21.29
C THR A 54 28.79 24.87 22.01
N GLN A 55 29.66 25.74 21.51
CA GLN A 55 30.99 25.90 22.05
C GLN A 55 31.00 26.34 23.51
N LYS A 56 29.86 26.73 24.06
CA LYS A 56 29.75 27.28 25.41
C LYS A 56 29.32 26.29 26.50
N THR A 57 28.97 25.07 26.13
CA THR A 57 28.49 24.09 27.12
C THR A 57 29.23 22.77 26.95
N PRO A 58 30.22 22.48 27.81
CA PRO A 58 30.83 21.17 27.81
C PRO A 58 29.77 20.12 28.15
N SER A 59 29.56 19.21 27.26
CA SER A 59 28.58 18.15 27.46
C SER A 59 29.08 17.18 28.53
N GLN A 60 28.32 17.04 29.60
CA GLN A 60 28.60 16.04 30.64
C GLN A 60 27.72 14.83 30.60
N SER A 61 26.84 14.74 29.62
CA SER A 61 25.91 13.63 29.54
C SER A 61 26.16 12.81 28.29
N SER A 62 26.48 11.56 28.49
CA SER A 62 26.76 10.58 27.43
C SER A 62 25.50 10.07 26.74
N ASP A 63 24.33 10.51 27.18
CA ASP A 63 23.06 9.93 26.74
C ASP A 63 22.32 10.75 25.69
N ARG A 64 22.95 11.76 25.12
CA ARG A 64 22.31 12.63 24.14
C ARG A 64 22.96 12.49 22.77
N LEU A 65 22.11 12.39 21.77
CA LEU A 65 22.58 12.37 20.39
C LEU A 65 23.00 13.79 19.99
N PHE A 66 24.23 13.92 19.56
CA PHE A 66 24.72 15.17 19.03
C PHE A 66 24.51 15.22 17.54
N TYR A 67 23.94 16.32 17.07
CA TYR A 67 23.85 16.59 15.66
C TYR A 67 25.28 16.94 15.19
N ASP A 68 25.88 16.00 14.53
CA ASP A 68 27.24 16.18 14.06
C ASP A 68 27.34 15.75 12.59
N ARG A 69 28.54 15.90 12.06
CA ARG A 69 28.82 15.57 10.69
C ARG A 69 28.58 14.09 10.37
N ASN A 70 28.87 13.23 11.33
CA ASN A 70 28.74 11.78 11.10
C ASN A 70 27.29 11.36 10.96
N LEU A 71 26.38 11.97 11.75
CA LEU A 71 24.95 11.67 11.63
C LEU A 71 24.43 12.03 10.24
N MET A 72 24.78 13.21 9.75
CA MET A 72 24.34 13.66 8.43
C MET A 72 24.91 12.78 7.31
N GLU A 73 26.16 12.37 7.43
CA GLU A 73 26.75 11.47 6.44
C GLU A 73 26.09 10.09 6.43
N MET A 74 25.71 9.62 7.62
CA MET A 74 25.07 8.32 7.80
C MET A 74 23.64 8.29 7.26
N MET A 75 22.92 9.40 7.34
CA MET A 75 21.50 9.49 7.03
C MET A 75 21.18 10.32 5.78
N GLU A 76 22.14 10.56 4.93
CA GLU A 76 21.90 11.42 3.75
C GLU A 76 20.90 10.81 2.77
N PRO A 77 20.25 11.65 1.94
CA PRO A 77 19.35 11.12 0.91
C PRO A 77 20.04 10.06 0.05
N GLY A 78 19.31 8.98 -0.25
CA GLY A 78 19.82 7.83 -0.95
C GLY A 78 20.25 6.68 -0.05
N THR A 79 20.43 6.94 1.26
CA THR A 79 20.80 5.90 2.23
C THR A 79 19.67 4.88 2.35
N GLU A 80 20.03 3.60 2.32
CA GLU A 80 19.06 2.51 2.47
C GLU A 80 18.70 2.31 3.94
N VAL A 81 17.42 2.15 4.21
CA VAL A 81 16.85 1.93 5.54
C VAL A 81 15.94 0.72 5.51
N GLU A 82 16.07 -0.15 6.50
CA GLU A 82 15.16 -1.28 6.69
C GLU A 82 14.55 -1.18 8.08
N ILE A 83 13.23 -1.29 8.15
CA ILE A 83 12.45 -1.12 9.37
C ILE A 83 11.70 -2.40 9.69
N MET A 84 11.84 -2.85 10.93
CA MET A 84 11.09 -3.98 11.49
C MET A 84 10.34 -3.47 12.72
N MET A 85 9.08 -3.87 12.88
CA MET A 85 8.26 -3.53 14.06
C MET A 85 7.46 -4.73 14.51
N GLY A 86 7.10 -4.77 15.79
CA GLY A 86 6.27 -5.84 16.31
C GLY A 86 5.89 -5.62 17.76
N LEU A 87 5.03 -6.50 18.26
CA LEU A 87 4.74 -6.60 19.69
C LEU A 87 5.59 -7.73 20.26
N ASN A 88 6.55 -7.36 21.11
CA ASN A 88 7.56 -8.25 21.70
C ASN A 88 8.64 -8.72 20.72
N THR A 89 8.30 -9.00 19.46
CA THR A 89 9.24 -9.48 18.45
C THR A 89 9.10 -8.64 17.18
N PRO A 90 10.17 -7.98 16.71
CA PRO A 90 10.07 -7.17 15.50
C PRO A 90 10.06 -8.03 14.24
N GLU A 91 9.15 -7.71 13.32
CA GLU A 91 9.02 -8.39 12.02
C GLU A 91 9.27 -7.37 10.92
N HIS A 92 9.76 -7.85 9.78
CA HIS A 92 10.07 -6.99 8.64
C HIS A 92 8.83 -6.22 8.21
N LEU A 93 8.97 -4.92 8.00
CA LEU A 93 7.87 -4.07 7.60
C LEU A 93 8.15 -3.39 6.27
N MET A 94 9.32 -2.74 6.13
CA MET A 94 9.68 -2.18 4.83
C MET A 94 11.16 -1.94 4.70
N LYS A 95 11.59 -1.80 3.45
CA LYS A 95 12.93 -1.41 3.06
C LYS A 95 12.80 -0.30 2.02
N GLY A 96 13.57 0.76 2.18
CA GLY A 96 13.49 1.90 1.27
C GLY A 96 14.72 2.78 1.35
N LYS A 97 14.66 3.92 0.68
CA LYS A 97 15.77 4.89 0.68
C LYS A 97 15.29 6.23 1.21
N ILE A 98 16.15 6.90 1.95
CA ILE A 98 15.89 8.25 2.45
C ILE A 98 15.73 9.20 1.26
N ALA A 99 14.63 9.94 1.23
CA ALA A 99 14.35 10.94 0.20
C ALA A 99 14.61 12.35 0.72
N SER A 100 14.32 12.61 1.99
CA SER A 100 14.51 13.94 2.55
C SER A 100 14.84 13.88 4.05
N ILE A 101 15.57 14.88 4.48
CA ILE A 101 15.92 15.10 5.88
C ILE A 101 15.59 16.55 6.21
N GLU A 102 14.86 16.76 7.30
CA GLU A 102 14.57 18.10 7.80
C GLU A 102 15.09 18.21 9.23
N ALA A 103 16.01 19.12 9.48
CA ALA A 103 16.55 19.39 10.81
C ALA A 103 15.97 20.71 11.31
N SER A 104 15.41 20.70 12.51
CA SER A 104 14.86 21.89 13.18
C SER A 104 15.65 22.14 14.44
N PHE A 105 16.23 23.34 14.54
CA PHE A 105 17.07 23.73 15.65
C PHE A 105 16.34 24.73 16.54
N GLY A 106 16.18 24.40 17.81
CA GLY A 106 15.47 25.22 18.76
C GLY A 106 15.66 24.70 20.18
N ARG A 107 14.74 25.02 21.07
CA ARG A 107 14.79 24.49 22.43
C ARG A 107 14.80 22.96 22.47
N LYS A 108 14.06 22.36 21.56
CA LYS A 108 14.08 20.92 21.31
C LYS A 108 14.45 20.76 19.84
N SER A 109 15.67 20.38 19.59
CA SER A 109 16.12 20.16 18.23
C SER A 109 15.71 18.76 17.77
N THR A 110 15.21 18.66 16.54
CA THR A 110 14.68 17.42 16.00
C THR A 110 15.19 17.19 14.58
N LEU A 111 15.23 15.92 14.20
CA LEU A 111 15.53 15.50 12.84
C LEU A 111 14.34 14.65 12.37
N ASN A 112 13.75 15.02 11.25
CA ASN A 112 12.71 14.24 10.61
C ASN A 112 13.28 13.66 9.32
N ILE A 113 13.18 12.35 9.15
CA ILE A 113 13.70 11.62 7.99
C ILE A 113 12.53 10.95 7.30
N VAL A 114 12.38 11.19 6.00
CA VAL A 114 11.32 10.60 5.19
C VAL A 114 11.96 9.83 4.03
N GLY A 115 11.43 8.65 3.76
CA GLY A 115 11.89 7.87 2.61
C GLY A 115 10.79 6.97 2.06
N TYR A 116 11.12 6.30 0.97
CA TYR A 116 10.16 5.51 0.20
C TYR A 116 10.77 4.21 -0.26
N ASP A 117 9.92 3.24 -0.59
CA ASP A 117 10.38 1.98 -1.18
C ASP A 117 10.81 2.20 -2.64
N ALA A 118 11.26 1.13 -3.29
CA ALA A 118 11.83 1.22 -4.65
C ALA A 118 10.80 1.60 -5.72
N LEU A 119 9.50 1.52 -5.44
CA LEU A 119 8.50 1.98 -6.40
C LEU A 119 8.65 3.48 -6.67
N HIS A 120 9.12 4.23 -5.67
CA HIS A 120 9.40 5.66 -5.83
C HIS A 120 10.47 5.95 -6.88
N GLU A 121 11.45 5.05 -7.04
CA GLU A 121 12.51 5.26 -8.01
C GLU A 121 11.98 5.25 -9.45
N LEU A 122 10.88 4.54 -9.68
CA LEU A 122 10.24 4.52 -11.00
C LEU A 122 9.57 5.85 -11.36
N SER A 123 9.41 6.76 -10.38
CA SER A 123 8.84 8.08 -10.64
C SER A 123 9.86 9.09 -11.17
N PHE A 124 11.15 8.74 -11.15
CA PHE A 124 12.21 9.67 -11.57
C PHE A 124 12.33 9.70 -13.08
N GLY A 125 12.36 10.92 -13.62
CA GLY A 125 12.52 11.13 -15.03
C GLY A 125 11.26 10.81 -15.83
N ARG A 126 11.32 11.16 -17.09
CA ARG A 126 10.28 10.87 -18.08
C ARG A 126 10.94 10.32 -19.32
N LYS A 127 10.26 9.43 -20.01
CA LYS A 127 10.79 8.88 -21.24
C LYS A 127 9.69 8.59 -22.25
N THR A 128 10.08 8.50 -23.49
CA THR A 128 9.23 8.05 -24.58
C THR A 128 9.81 6.75 -25.09
N GLN A 129 9.03 5.69 -24.98
CA GLN A 129 9.46 4.35 -25.36
C GLN A 129 8.29 3.57 -25.91
N SER A 130 8.51 2.81 -26.98
CA SER A 130 7.51 1.92 -27.52
C SER A 130 7.79 0.49 -27.06
N TYR A 131 6.71 -0.25 -26.85
CA TYR A 131 6.71 -1.68 -26.53
C TYR A 131 5.95 -2.37 -27.65
N VAL A 132 6.58 -3.34 -28.30
CA VAL A 132 6.03 -4.00 -29.50
C VAL A 132 5.88 -5.49 -29.22
N ASP A 133 4.72 -6.04 -29.54
CA ASP A 133 4.40 -7.45 -29.34
C ASP A 133 4.60 -7.89 -27.88
N MET A 134 4.13 -7.10 -26.92
CA MET A 134 4.29 -7.39 -25.50
C MET A 134 2.94 -7.38 -24.76
N THR A 135 2.84 -8.22 -23.73
CA THR A 135 1.71 -8.18 -22.81
C THR A 135 1.99 -7.10 -21.72
N ASP A 136 0.97 -6.75 -20.95
CA ASP A 136 1.17 -5.81 -19.83
C ASP A 136 2.12 -6.40 -18.78
N SER A 137 2.05 -7.70 -18.53
CA SER A 137 3.00 -8.33 -17.59
C SER A 137 4.44 -8.28 -18.10
N ASP A 138 4.66 -8.49 -19.41
CA ASP A 138 5.99 -8.38 -20.01
C ASP A 138 6.56 -6.96 -19.82
N ILE A 139 5.71 -5.96 -20.03
CA ILE A 139 6.09 -4.54 -19.84
C ILE A 139 6.48 -4.30 -18.40
N ALA A 140 5.69 -4.81 -17.44
CA ALA A 140 5.99 -4.63 -16.02
C ALA A 140 7.32 -5.28 -15.65
N GLU A 141 7.61 -6.47 -16.19
CA GLU A 141 8.87 -7.16 -15.94
C GLU A 141 10.06 -6.37 -16.49
N GLN A 142 9.91 -5.82 -17.70
CA GLN A 142 10.96 -4.99 -18.29
C GLN A 142 11.21 -3.74 -17.44
N ILE A 143 10.15 -3.09 -16.97
CA ILE A 143 10.28 -1.89 -16.12
C ILE A 143 10.98 -2.24 -14.80
N ALA A 144 10.61 -3.35 -14.16
CA ALA A 144 11.27 -3.82 -12.94
C ALA A 144 12.78 -3.99 -13.16
N GLY A 145 13.14 -4.60 -14.30
CA GLY A 145 14.55 -4.81 -14.64
C GLY A 145 15.35 -3.51 -14.78
N ASN A 146 14.70 -2.43 -15.22
CA ASN A 146 15.38 -1.14 -15.39
C ASN A 146 15.88 -0.56 -14.05
N VAL A 147 15.29 -0.97 -12.93
CA VAL A 147 15.71 -0.49 -11.59
C VAL A 147 16.23 -1.63 -10.74
N SER A 148 16.61 -2.73 -11.37
CA SER A 148 17.20 -3.91 -10.72
C SER A 148 16.28 -4.54 -9.64
N LEU A 149 14.97 -4.44 -9.84
CA LEU A 149 14.00 -5.12 -9.00
C LEU A 149 13.71 -6.51 -9.57
N GLN A 150 13.53 -7.48 -8.70
CA GLN A 150 12.91 -8.75 -9.07
C GLN A 150 11.47 -8.45 -9.51
N SER A 151 10.86 -9.33 -10.27
CA SER A 151 9.46 -9.16 -10.67
C SER A 151 8.64 -10.37 -10.24
N GLU A 152 7.48 -10.11 -9.66
CA GLU A 152 6.46 -11.10 -9.33
C GLU A 152 5.17 -10.64 -10.00
N THR A 153 5.02 -11.00 -11.26
CA THR A 153 3.90 -10.55 -12.09
C THR A 153 2.90 -11.67 -12.29
N THR A 154 1.62 -11.32 -12.31
CA THR A 154 0.59 -12.24 -12.81
C THR A 154 0.57 -12.09 -14.33
N SER A 155 0.75 -13.19 -15.04
CA SER A 155 0.78 -13.20 -16.49
C SER A 155 -0.53 -12.68 -17.07
N THR A 156 -0.43 -11.78 -18.05
CA THR A 156 -1.59 -11.27 -18.77
C THR A 156 -1.62 -11.88 -20.18
N SER A 157 -2.83 -12.13 -20.69
CA SER A 157 -2.99 -12.86 -21.95
C SER A 157 -2.98 -11.98 -23.20
N VAL A 158 -3.44 -10.72 -23.08
CA VAL A 158 -3.58 -9.85 -24.24
C VAL A 158 -2.19 -9.35 -24.67
N LYS A 159 -1.80 -9.71 -25.88
CA LYS A 159 -0.54 -9.26 -26.46
C LYS A 159 -0.82 -8.06 -27.36
N HIS A 160 -0.21 -6.93 -27.01
CA HIS A 160 -0.42 -5.68 -27.73
C HIS A 160 0.57 -5.56 -28.88
N ASP A 161 0.07 -5.23 -30.07
CA ASP A 161 0.94 -4.97 -31.22
C ASP A 161 1.89 -3.79 -30.94
N TYR A 162 1.37 -2.77 -30.26
CA TYR A 162 2.12 -1.55 -30.00
C TYR A 162 1.54 -0.81 -28.78
N VAL A 163 2.40 -0.46 -27.83
CA VAL A 163 2.04 0.39 -26.71
C VAL A 163 3.09 1.49 -26.59
N LEU A 164 2.65 2.74 -26.42
CA LEU A 164 3.54 3.89 -26.31
C LEU A 164 3.52 4.45 -24.90
N GLN A 165 4.68 4.48 -24.26
CA GLN A 165 4.93 5.30 -23.08
C GLN A 165 5.36 6.67 -23.61
N ASN A 166 4.51 7.70 -23.42
CA ASN A 166 4.72 8.98 -24.06
C ASN A 166 5.02 10.08 -23.06
N ASN A 167 6.31 10.34 -22.86
CA ASN A 167 6.82 11.42 -22.00
C ASN A 167 6.25 11.37 -20.58
N VAL A 168 6.23 10.15 -20.01
CA VAL A 168 5.80 9.95 -18.62
C VAL A 168 6.82 9.07 -17.91
N SER A 169 6.80 9.08 -16.58
CA SER A 169 7.67 8.23 -15.78
C SER A 169 7.27 6.75 -15.89
N ASP A 170 8.19 5.86 -15.56
CA ASP A 170 7.88 4.43 -15.51
C ASP A 170 6.77 4.17 -14.49
N PHE A 171 6.78 4.86 -13.35
CA PHE A 171 5.73 4.73 -12.34
C PHE A 171 4.35 5.08 -12.91
N ALA A 172 4.22 6.28 -13.49
CA ALA A 172 2.93 6.74 -14.04
C ALA A 172 2.42 5.80 -15.13
N PHE A 173 3.33 5.35 -16.00
CA PHE A 173 2.99 4.45 -17.09
C PHE A 173 2.53 3.09 -16.55
N LEU A 174 3.27 2.53 -15.60
CA LEU A 174 2.94 1.21 -15.03
C LEU A 174 1.59 1.24 -14.29
N ILE A 175 1.32 2.31 -13.54
CA ILE A 175 0.03 2.47 -12.86
C ILE A 175 -1.10 2.55 -13.89
N GLU A 176 -0.91 3.33 -14.96
CA GLU A 176 -1.92 3.42 -16.04
C GLU A 176 -2.21 2.04 -16.64
N ARG A 177 -1.16 1.25 -16.93
CA ARG A 177 -1.34 -0.11 -17.50
C ARG A 177 -2.07 -1.02 -16.51
N ALA A 178 -1.71 -0.95 -15.23
CA ALA A 178 -2.35 -1.77 -14.20
C ALA A 178 -3.84 -1.40 -14.05
N GLU A 179 -4.13 -0.11 -13.87
CA GLU A 179 -5.50 0.35 -13.67
C GLU A 179 -6.41 -0.01 -14.84
N ARG A 180 -5.86 0.02 -16.05
CA ARG A 180 -6.61 -0.30 -17.25
C ARG A 180 -7.23 -1.70 -17.19
N ILE A 181 -6.51 -2.65 -16.59
CA ILE A 181 -6.96 -4.05 -16.50
C ILE A 181 -7.36 -4.48 -15.08
N GLY A 182 -7.49 -3.51 -14.16
CA GLY A 182 -7.90 -3.80 -12.80
C GLY A 182 -6.82 -4.42 -11.92
N PHE A 183 -5.56 -4.30 -12.33
CA PHE A 183 -4.40 -4.79 -11.59
C PHE A 183 -3.92 -3.74 -10.58
N GLU A 184 -3.01 -4.14 -9.72
CA GLU A 184 -2.37 -3.26 -8.76
C GLU A 184 -0.85 -3.48 -8.77
N VAL A 185 -0.13 -2.45 -8.33
CA VAL A 185 1.34 -2.43 -8.34
C VAL A 185 1.83 -2.13 -6.92
N ALA A 186 2.83 -2.87 -6.49
CA ALA A 186 3.48 -2.65 -5.18
C ALA A 186 4.91 -3.18 -5.25
N VAL A 187 5.76 -2.69 -4.34
CA VAL A 187 7.06 -3.32 -4.09
C VAL A 187 6.98 -3.97 -2.72
N ARG A 188 7.27 -5.26 -2.66
CA ARG A 188 7.29 -6.04 -1.42
C ARG A 188 8.49 -6.99 -1.46
N GLU A 189 9.23 -7.04 -0.38
CA GLU A 189 10.38 -7.95 -0.23
C GLU A 189 11.38 -7.84 -1.38
N GLY A 190 11.55 -6.64 -1.93
CA GLY A 190 12.52 -6.41 -3.02
C GLY A 190 12.02 -6.79 -4.41
N ALA A 191 10.74 -7.13 -4.54
CA ALA A 191 10.15 -7.50 -5.83
C ALA A 191 9.04 -6.53 -6.21
N LEU A 192 8.94 -6.23 -7.49
CA LEU A 192 7.81 -5.50 -8.07
C LEU A 192 6.68 -6.49 -8.33
N HIS A 193 5.54 -6.24 -7.70
CA HIS A 193 4.32 -7.01 -7.92
C HIS A 193 3.42 -6.25 -8.89
N PHE A 194 2.96 -6.94 -9.92
CA PHE A 194 1.99 -6.46 -10.90
C PHE A 194 0.95 -7.57 -10.99
N ARG A 195 -0.22 -7.36 -10.37
CA ARG A 195 -1.13 -8.49 -10.13
C ARG A 195 -2.58 -8.07 -9.97
N GLU A 196 -3.48 -9.03 -10.08
CA GLU A 196 -4.87 -8.82 -9.69
C GLU A 196 -4.93 -8.57 -8.18
N PRO A 197 -5.90 -7.77 -7.69
CA PRO A 197 -6.11 -7.65 -6.25
C PRO A 197 -6.35 -9.02 -5.61
N ALA A 198 -5.66 -9.29 -4.52
CA ALA A 198 -5.71 -10.59 -3.84
C ALA A 198 -6.92 -10.71 -2.90
N GLU A 199 -8.10 -10.27 -3.34
CA GLU A 199 -9.31 -10.19 -2.51
C GLU A 199 -9.87 -11.55 -2.11
N SER A 200 -9.50 -12.60 -2.83
CA SER A 200 -9.93 -13.98 -2.55
C SER A 200 -8.93 -14.78 -1.71
N GLU A 201 -7.80 -14.19 -1.37
CA GLU A 201 -6.79 -14.89 -0.57
C GLU A 201 -7.27 -15.03 0.89
N SER A 202 -6.73 -16.04 1.56
CA SER A 202 -7.02 -16.25 2.98
C SER A 202 -6.49 -15.09 3.82
N ALA A 203 -7.23 -14.75 4.87
CA ALA A 203 -6.87 -13.61 5.72
C ALA A 203 -5.53 -13.85 6.43
N SER A 204 -4.68 -12.82 6.44
CA SER A 204 -3.38 -12.87 7.12
C SER A 204 -3.55 -12.85 8.64
N VAL A 205 -4.62 -12.23 9.11
CA VAL A 205 -4.93 -12.12 10.54
C VAL A 205 -6.44 -11.99 10.72
N SER A 206 -6.92 -12.43 11.89
CA SER A 206 -8.32 -12.29 12.28
C SER A 206 -8.38 -11.34 13.48
N LEU A 207 -9.20 -10.31 13.38
CA LEU A 207 -9.41 -9.30 14.44
C LEU A 207 -10.85 -9.34 14.92
N GLU A 208 -11.04 -9.34 16.24
CA GLU A 208 -12.38 -9.36 16.83
C GLU A 208 -12.66 -8.04 17.54
N PHE A 209 -13.78 -7.41 17.19
CA PHE A 209 -14.19 -6.15 17.81
C PHE A 209 -14.41 -6.35 19.32
N GLY A 210 -13.82 -5.45 20.11
CA GLY A 210 -13.88 -5.54 21.56
C GLY A 210 -12.79 -6.40 22.18
N LYS A 211 -11.93 -6.99 21.37
CA LYS A 211 -10.81 -7.82 21.82
C LYS A 211 -9.49 -7.30 21.24
N ASP A 212 -9.27 -7.52 19.95
CA ASP A 212 -8.05 -7.04 19.26
C ASP A 212 -8.31 -5.79 18.43
N LEU A 213 -9.56 -5.54 18.06
CA LEU A 213 -9.95 -4.40 17.26
C LEU A 213 -10.56 -3.35 18.17
N THR A 214 -9.86 -2.21 18.32
CA THR A 214 -10.26 -1.16 19.27
C THR A 214 -11.43 -0.35 18.70
N ASP A 215 -11.29 0.07 17.47
CA ASP A 215 -12.28 0.90 16.77
C ASP A 215 -12.45 0.39 15.35
N PHE A 216 -13.67 0.42 14.85
CA PHE A 216 -13.93 0.11 13.45
C PHE A 216 -15.17 0.87 13.00
N THR A 217 -15.01 1.67 11.95
CA THR A 217 -16.12 2.37 11.30
C THR A 217 -16.29 1.76 9.92
N VAL A 218 -17.51 1.34 9.60
CA VAL A 218 -17.80 0.74 8.30
C VAL A 218 -18.95 1.48 7.63
N SER A 219 -18.81 1.77 6.36
CA SER A 219 -19.83 2.42 5.54
C SER A 219 -20.25 1.51 4.39
N MET A 220 -21.53 1.39 4.20
CA MET A 220 -22.09 0.68 3.04
C MET A 220 -22.82 1.71 2.20
N LYS A 221 -22.47 1.84 0.93
CA LYS A 221 -22.99 2.87 0.04
C LYS A 221 -23.70 2.26 -1.15
N ALA A 222 -24.87 2.82 -1.53
CA ALA A 222 -25.50 2.47 -2.80
C ALA A 222 -24.58 2.88 -3.94
N LEU A 223 -24.42 1.93 -4.88
CA LEU A 223 -23.55 2.22 -6.01
C LEU A 223 -24.31 3.08 -7.01
N UNK A 224 -23.88 4.01 -7.14
CA UNK A 224 -24.56 4.97 -7.89
C UNK A 224 -24.40 4.65 -9.31
N UNK A 225 -25.10 4.54 -9.67
CA UNK A 225 -25.15 4.23 -10.92
C UNK A 225 -24.72 2.85 -11.23
N UNK A 226 -24.90 2.34 -10.37
CA UNK A 226 -24.63 1.35 -10.56
C UNK A 226 -25.03 0.83 -11.57
N LYS A 227 -24.44 0.79 -12.44
CA LYS A 227 -24.87 0.27 -13.67
C LYS A 227 -24.44 -1.13 -13.89
N ASN A 228 -25.35 -1.82 -14.46
CA ASN A 228 -25.16 -3.23 -14.76
C ASN A 228 -24.50 -3.47 -16.13
N LYS A 229 -24.10 -2.41 -16.81
CA LYS A 229 -23.39 -2.51 -18.08
C LYS A 229 -22.16 -1.63 -18.11
N THR A 230 -21.06 -2.18 -18.51
CA THR A 230 -19.85 -1.45 -18.84
C THR A 230 -19.56 -1.69 -20.31
N ALA A 231 -19.43 -0.62 -21.07
CA ALA A 231 -19.17 -0.72 -22.50
C ALA A 231 -17.75 -0.25 -22.81
N VAL A 232 -17.07 -0.98 -23.64
CA VAL A 232 -15.75 -0.62 -24.17
C VAL A 232 -15.92 -0.32 -25.66
N SER A 233 -15.49 0.86 -26.09
CA SER A 233 -15.57 1.23 -27.50
C SER A 233 -14.34 0.75 -28.25
N GLY A 234 -14.47 0.63 -29.55
CA GLY A 234 -13.42 0.18 -30.42
C GLY A 234 -13.92 -0.85 -31.41
N ARG A 235 -13.08 -1.77 -31.79
CA ARG A 235 -13.42 -2.83 -32.73
C ARG A 235 -14.24 -3.96 -32.09
N ALA A 236 -14.13 -4.09 -30.78
CA ALA A 236 -14.76 -5.19 -30.06
C ALA A 236 -16.23 -4.92 -29.78
N LYS A 237 -17.04 -5.97 -29.76
CA LYS A 237 -18.47 -5.92 -29.43
C LYS A 237 -18.78 -6.54 -28.07
N LYS A 238 -17.98 -7.47 -27.64
CA LYS A 238 -18.23 -8.26 -26.43
C LYS A 238 -18.20 -7.46 -25.14
N GLY A 239 -17.45 -6.34 -25.11
CA GLY A 239 -17.41 -5.44 -23.96
C GLY A 239 -18.70 -4.74 -23.64
N ASP A 240 -19.68 -4.80 -24.55
CA ASP A 240 -21.00 -4.19 -24.33
C ASP A 240 -21.91 -5.07 -23.46
N GLU A 241 -21.52 -6.31 -23.21
CA GLU A 241 -22.30 -7.25 -22.40
C GLU A 241 -22.21 -6.92 -20.90
N ALA A 242 -23.26 -7.22 -20.18
CA ALA A 242 -23.26 -7.06 -18.73
C ALA A 242 -22.30 -8.04 -18.07
N VAL A 243 -21.49 -7.53 -17.15
CA VAL A 243 -20.61 -8.36 -16.35
C VAL A 243 -21.39 -8.79 -15.10
N GLN A 244 -21.41 -10.09 -14.83
CA GLN A 244 -22.16 -10.65 -13.70
C GLN A 244 -21.21 -10.98 -12.55
N PRO A 245 -21.67 -10.78 -11.30
CA PRO A 245 -20.88 -11.22 -10.15
C PRO A 245 -20.84 -12.76 -10.07
N ALA A 246 -19.92 -13.28 -9.29
CA ALA A 246 -19.82 -14.72 -9.10
C ALA A 246 -21.10 -15.26 -8.48
N ALA A 247 -21.48 -16.47 -8.88
CA ALA A 247 -22.70 -17.11 -8.36
C ALA A 247 -22.57 -17.37 -6.86
N GLY A 248 -23.65 -17.09 -6.13
CA GLY A 248 -23.71 -17.33 -4.70
C GLY A 248 -23.32 -16.14 -3.83
N GLU A 249 -22.84 -15.05 -4.43
CA GLU A 249 -22.47 -13.86 -3.67
C GLU A 249 -23.50 -12.74 -3.84
N GLN A 250 -23.81 -12.05 -2.73
CA GLN A 250 -24.60 -10.84 -2.81
C GLN A 250 -23.65 -9.65 -3.03
N SER A 251 -23.35 -9.38 -4.27
CA SER A 251 -22.45 -8.29 -4.61
C SER A 251 -23.07 -6.93 -4.27
N GLY A 252 -22.22 -5.93 -4.15
CA GLY A 252 -22.66 -4.55 -3.99
C GLY A 252 -23.60 -4.11 -5.11
N PHE A 253 -23.36 -4.62 -6.33
CA PHE A 253 -24.22 -4.35 -7.46
C PHE A 253 -25.63 -4.94 -7.24
N ALA A 254 -25.75 -6.20 -6.80
CA ALA A 254 -27.05 -6.85 -6.59
C ALA A 254 -27.86 -6.13 -5.52
N ILE A 255 -27.23 -5.61 -4.49
CA ILE A 255 -27.90 -4.85 -3.43
C ILE A 255 -28.30 -3.46 -3.94
N SER A 256 -27.42 -2.82 -4.70
CA SER A 256 -27.65 -1.49 -5.24
C SER A 256 -28.82 -1.46 -6.21
N THR A 257 -29.02 -2.50 -7.02
CA THR A 257 -30.13 -2.57 -7.97
C THR A 257 -31.51 -2.62 -7.32
N LYS A 258 -31.57 -3.01 -6.05
CA LYS A 258 -32.83 -2.93 -5.28
C LYS A 258 -33.21 -1.49 -4.96
N ILE A 259 -32.26 -0.58 -5.02
CA ILE A 259 -32.45 0.83 -4.68
C ILE A 259 -32.59 1.71 -5.94
N SER A 260 -31.92 1.33 -7.01
CA SER A 260 -31.91 2.09 -8.25
C SER A 260 -32.17 1.18 -9.47
N SER A 261 -33.10 1.60 -10.29
CA SER A 261 -33.46 0.84 -11.51
C SER A 261 -32.72 1.34 -12.75
N SER A 262 -31.92 2.39 -12.64
CA SER A 262 -31.23 2.98 -13.81
C SER A 262 -29.90 2.31 -14.08
N ALA A 263 -29.69 1.88 -15.30
CA ALA A 263 -28.41 1.36 -15.75
C ALA A 263 -27.62 2.47 -16.44
N ILE A 264 -26.36 2.59 -16.08
CA ILE A 264 -25.45 3.57 -16.67
C ILE A 264 -24.43 2.80 -17.51
N ILE A 265 -24.29 3.19 -18.76
CA ILE A 265 -23.27 2.65 -19.64
C ILE A 265 -22.06 3.58 -19.60
N ASN A 266 -20.96 3.08 -19.09
CA ASN A 266 -19.71 3.84 -19.08
C ASN A 266 -18.83 3.35 -20.22
N ARG A 267 -18.50 4.26 -21.12
CA ARG A 267 -17.50 3.97 -22.14
C ARG A 267 -16.14 4.32 -21.58
N VAL A 268 -15.30 3.34 -21.45
CA VAL A 268 -14.09 3.45 -20.65
C VAL A 268 -12.81 3.51 -21.48
N ALA A 269 -12.76 2.76 -22.58
CA ALA A 269 -11.50 2.58 -23.30
C ALA A 269 -11.75 2.07 -24.72
N THR A 270 -10.69 2.05 -25.51
CA THR A 270 -10.67 1.42 -26.83
C THR A 270 -10.00 0.07 -26.72
N ALA A 271 -10.65 -0.96 -27.23
CA ALA A 271 -10.12 -2.34 -27.23
C ALA A 271 -9.81 -2.79 -28.65
N ALA A 272 -8.75 -3.57 -28.78
CA ALA A 272 -8.32 -4.11 -30.07
C ALA A 272 -9.14 -5.33 -30.50
N ASP A 273 -9.61 -6.13 -29.54
CA ASP A 273 -10.37 -7.34 -29.82
C ASP A 273 -11.35 -7.64 -28.68
N ASP A 274 -12.10 -8.72 -28.84
CA ASP A 274 -13.15 -9.11 -27.88
C ASP A 274 -12.57 -9.53 -26.52
N GLU A 275 -11.40 -10.16 -26.49
CA GLU A 275 -10.76 -10.57 -25.24
C GLU A 275 -10.38 -9.35 -24.42
N GLU A 276 -9.76 -8.38 -25.05
CA GLU A 276 -9.39 -7.14 -24.37
C GLU A 276 -10.62 -6.37 -23.92
N ALA A 277 -11.68 -6.33 -24.75
CA ALA A 277 -12.92 -5.63 -24.39
C ALA A 277 -13.55 -6.22 -23.12
N GLU A 278 -13.58 -7.54 -23.03
CA GLU A 278 -14.13 -8.21 -21.84
C GLU A 278 -13.30 -7.91 -20.60
N LEU A 279 -11.97 -7.94 -20.72
CA LEU A 279 -11.06 -7.65 -19.64
C LEU A 279 -11.27 -6.22 -19.11
N LEU A 280 -11.34 -5.24 -20.00
CA LEU A 280 -11.53 -3.82 -19.64
C LEU A 280 -12.91 -3.59 -19.00
N ALA A 281 -13.95 -4.23 -19.54
CA ALA A 281 -15.30 -4.12 -18.98
C ALA A 281 -15.36 -4.70 -17.57
N ARG A 282 -14.73 -5.84 -17.35
CA ARG A 282 -14.66 -6.49 -16.04
C ARG A 282 -13.89 -5.62 -15.04
N ALA A 283 -12.76 -5.07 -15.45
CA ALA A 283 -11.95 -4.19 -14.60
C ALA A 283 -12.77 -2.98 -14.15
N ARG A 284 -13.51 -2.37 -15.07
CA ARG A 284 -14.33 -1.21 -14.74
C ARG A 284 -15.50 -1.55 -13.81
N TYR A 285 -16.12 -2.69 -14.06
CA TYR A 285 -17.21 -3.18 -13.19
C TYR A 285 -16.69 -3.40 -11.76
N ASN A 286 -15.55 -4.08 -11.63
CA ASN A 286 -14.95 -4.35 -10.33
C ASN A 286 -14.56 -3.06 -9.60
N GLU A 287 -14.06 -2.07 -10.35
CA GLU A 287 -13.73 -0.76 -9.78
C GLU A 287 -14.96 -0.11 -9.14
N LEU A 288 -16.12 -0.21 -9.78
CA LEU A 288 -17.35 0.32 -9.21
C LEU A 288 -17.71 -0.39 -7.89
N LEU A 289 -17.53 -1.71 -7.83
CA LEU A 289 -17.83 -2.48 -6.63
C LEU A 289 -16.92 -2.13 -5.45
N ARG A 290 -15.71 -1.65 -5.71
CA ARG A 290 -14.74 -1.33 -4.66
C ARG A 290 -15.22 -0.25 -3.69
N HIS A 291 -16.23 0.50 -4.06
CA HIS A 291 -16.80 1.54 -3.20
C HIS A 291 -18.05 1.09 -2.44
N PHE A 292 -18.45 -0.17 -2.58
CA PHE A 292 -19.68 -0.67 -1.95
C PHE A 292 -19.58 -0.68 -0.43
N ILE A 293 -18.56 -1.33 0.13
CA ILE A 293 -18.30 -1.33 1.56
C ILE A 293 -16.88 -0.86 1.80
N THR A 294 -16.72 0.16 2.64
CA THR A 294 -15.39 0.65 3.04
C THR A 294 -15.35 0.79 4.56
N GLY A 295 -14.19 0.63 5.13
CA GLY A 295 -14.04 0.74 6.58
C GLY A 295 -12.68 1.24 7.00
N ASP A 296 -12.62 1.73 8.24
CA ASP A 296 -11.41 2.21 8.89
C ASP A 296 -11.31 1.55 10.26
N GLY A 297 -10.14 1.01 10.60
CA GLY A 297 -9.93 0.34 11.87
C GLY A 297 -8.64 0.69 12.55
N ASN A 298 -8.57 0.34 13.83
CA ASN A 298 -7.41 0.61 14.67
C ASN A 298 -7.21 -0.60 15.61
N CYS A 299 -6.00 -1.10 15.68
CA CYS A 299 -5.66 -2.26 16.50
C CYS A 299 -4.24 -2.13 17.09
N PRO A 300 -3.91 -2.94 18.12
CA PRO A 300 -2.51 -3.07 18.54
C PRO A 300 -1.64 -3.49 17.36
N GLY A 301 -0.38 -3.14 17.38
CA GLY A 301 0.52 -3.33 16.26
C GLY A 301 0.48 -4.72 15.64
N GLU A 302 0.21 -4.78 14.33
CA GLU A 302 0.11 -6.04 13.59
C GLU A 302 0.82 -5.88 12.25
N PRO A 303 2.09 -6.34 12.14
CA PRO A 303 2.88 -6.10 10.93
C PRO A 303 2.32 -6.71 9.65
N THR A 304 1.46 -7.73 9.75
CA THR A 304 0.91 -8.39 8.56
C THR A 304 -0.19 -7.57 7.88
N ILE A 305 -0.70 -6.53 8.55
CA ILE A 305 -1.72 -5.66 7.94
C ILE A 305 -1.02 -4.66 7.02
N ARG A 306 -0.99 -4.97 5.74
CA ARG A 306 -0.35 -4.16 4.71
C ARG A 306 -1.33 -3.95 3.56
N SER A 307 -1.21 -2.84 2.83
CA SER A 307 -2.05 -2.66 1.63
C SER A 307 -1.85 -3.86 0.69
N GLY A 308 -2.94 -4.38 0.15
CA GLY A 308 -2.87 -5.57 -0.71
C GLY A 308 -2.95 -6.90 0.02
N SER A 309 -3.18 -6.89 1.33
CA SER A 309 -3.44 -8.12 2.10
C SER A 309 -4.92 -8.20 2.46
N THR A 310 -5.36 -9.38 2.90
CA THR A 310 -6.73 -9.57 3.40
C THR A 310 -6.70 -9.81 4.90
N ILE A 311 -7.72 -9.32 5.57
CA ILE A 311 -7.91 -9.53 7.01
C ILE A 311 -9.33 -9.97 7.28
N GLU A 312 -9.54 -10.75 8.34
CA GLU A 312 -10.88 -11.14 8.76
C GLU A 312 -11.29 -10.28 9.96
N ILE A 313 -12.49 -9.74 9.91
CA ILE A 313 -13.04 -8.93 11.01
C ILE A 313 -14.26 -9.63 11.56
N LEU A 314 -14.25 -9.89 12.86
CA LEU A 314 -15.29 -10.60 13.57
C LEU A 314 -15.96 -9.69 14.62
N GLY A 315 -17.13 -10.09 15.10
CA GLY A 315 -17.82 -9.37 16.17
C GLY A 315 -18.69 -8.22 15.70
N LEU A 316 -18.94 -8.10 14.39
CA LEU A 316 -19.73 -7.01 13.82
C LEU A 316 -21.10 -7.46 13.34
N GLY A 317 -21.53 -8.66 13.74
CA GLY A 317 -22.78 -9.24 13.29
C GLY A 317 -22.64 -9.93 11.92
N PRO A 318 -23.70 -10.65 11.50
CA PRO A 318 -23.58 -11.53 10.33
C PRO A 318 -23.35 -10.82 9.00
N LYS A 319 -23.76 -9.58 8.86
CA LYS A 319 -23.58 -8.84 7.60
C LYS A 319 -22.20 -8.22 7.47
N LEU A 320 -21.66 -7.69 8.57
CA LEU A 320 -20.42 -6.90 8.52
C LEU A 320 -19.19 -7.67 8.95
N SER A 321 -19.33 -8.81 9.63
CA SER A 321 -18.21 -9.70 9.90
C SER A 321 -17.80 -10.40 8.61
N GLY A 322 -16.51 -10.66 8.46
CA GLY A 322 -16.01 -11.37 7.27
C GLY A 322 -14.65 -10.87 6.81
N VAL A 323 -14.29 -11.27 5.61
CA VAL A 323 -12.97 -10.96 5.02
C VAL A 323 -13.03 -9.62 4.31
N TYR A 324 -12.03 -8.79 4.57
CA TYR A 324 -11.88 -7.45 4.01
C TYR A 324 -10.51 -7.33 3.36
N TYR A 325 -10.43 -6.53 2.29
CA TYR A 325 -9.18 -6.24 1.58
C TYR A 325 -8.60 -4.93 2.10
N VAL A 326 -7.33 -4.94 2.51
CA VAL A 326 -6.66 -3.76 3.06
C VAL A 326 -6.22 -2.86 1.90
N THR A 327 -6.70 -1.62 1.90
CA THR A 327 -6.32 -0.62 0.88
C THR A 327 -5.23 0.32 1.38
N SER A 328 -5.11 0.49 2.70
CA SER A 328 -4.14 1.38 3.31
C SER A 328 -3.80 0.87 4.70
N SER A 329 -2.56 1.02 5.11
CA SER A 329 -2.15 0.74 6.49
C SER A 329 -1.15 1.79 6.96
N LYS A 330 -1.17 2.04 8.28
CA LYS A 330 -0.21 2.92 8.91
C LYS A 330 0.23 2.28 10.23
N HIS A 331 1.51 2.03 10.34
CA HIS A 331 2.15 1.42 11.49
C HIS A 331 2.92 2.50 12.22
N ILE A 332 2.64 2.71 13.51
CA ILE A 332 3.31 3.75 14.30
C ILE A 332 3.91 3.12 15.55
N TRP A 333 5.22 3.28 15.70
CA TRP A 333 5.91 3.02 16.95
C TRP A 333 6.25 4.37 17.59
N SER A 334 5.91 4.52 18.86
CA SER A 334 6.25 5.74 19.63
C SER A 334 6.26 5.39 21.12
N ALA A 335 7.34 5.73 21.80
CA ALA A 335 7.47 5.57 23.25
C ALA A 335 7.11 4.17 23.76
N GLY A 336 7.55 3.13 23.01
CA GLY A 336 7.32 1.74 23.40
C GLY A 336 5.92 1.20 23.08
N SER A 337 5.09 2.03 22.44
CA SER A 337 3.78 1.62 21.96
C SER A 337 3.85 1.37 20.45
N TYR A 338 3.14 0.34 19.98
CA TYR A 338 3.05 0.07 18.54
C TYR A 338 1.58 -0.15 18.21
N THR A 339 1.08 0.63 17.24
CA THR A 339 -0.31 0.56 16.78
C THR A 339 -0.36 0.47 15.27
N THR A 340 -1.45 -0.14 14.77
CA THR A 340 -1.71 -0.23 13.35
C THR A 340 -3.11 0.34 13.08
N THR A 341 -3.18 1.31 12.17
CA THR A 341 -4.46 1.79 11.63
C THR A 341 -4.55 1.35 10.17
N PHE A 342 -5.76 1.10 9.71
CA PHE A 342 -5.91 0.56 8.36
C PHE A 342 -7.24 0.98 7.75
N LYS A 343 -7.26 0.97 6.42
CA LYS A 343 -8.49 1.13 5.64
C LYS A 343 -8.73 -0.12 4.84
N VAL A 344 -9.99 -0.49 4.71
CA VAL A 344 -10.38 -1.72 4.03
C VAL A 344 -11.55 -1.49 3.10
N ARG A 345 -11.75 -2.46 2.19
CA ARG A 345 -12.91 -2.50 1.31
C ARG A 345 -13.44 -3.92 1.22
N ARG A 346 -14.69 -4.02 0.78
CA ARG A 346 -15.32 -5.32 0.52
C ARG A 346 -16.35 -5.12 -0.59
N THR A 347 -16.37 -6.02 -1.56
CA THR A 347 -17.19 -5.86 -2.76
C THR A 347 -18.53 -6.60 -2.67
N ALA A 348 -18.71 -7.43 -1.65
CA ALA A 348 -19.93 -8.22 -1.44
C ALA A 348 -20.19 -8.44 0.05
N LEU A 349 -21.40 -8.91 0.40
CA LEU A 349 -21.77 -9.29 1.76
C LEU A 349 -21.66 -10.81 1.94
#